data_c276dd8291c87682101caf3e17da114a
#
_entry.id   c276dd8291c87682101caf3e17da114a
#
_cell.length_a   1.000
_cell.length_b   1.000
_cell.length_c   1.000
_cell.angle_alpha   90.00
_cell.angle_beta   90.00
_cell.angle_gamma   90.00
#
_symmetry.space_group_name_H-M   'P 1'
#
loop_
_entity.id
_entity.type
_entity.pdbx_description
1 polymer ?
#
loop_
_entity_poly.entity_id
_entity_poly.type
_entity_poly.pdbx_seq_one_letter_code
_entity_poly.pdbx_strand_id
1 'polypeptide(L)'
;MSTVNGRTNTALLVVDVQNGVVDGAYERDAVVARIAALVDRARAAEVPVVWVQHNDSELVKGAAAWALVPELVPAEGEARVDKQHGDAFEGTDLEQVLAERGVGALVVAGAETDACIRSTIHGAFARGYDTTLVGDAHTAGDKTAWGAPPVDQVIAHTNLYWRFQSAP
;
A
#
# COMPACT_ATOMS: atom_id res chain seq x y z
N MET A 1 2.86 18.86 4.15
CA MET A 1 3.35 18.51 5.52
C MET A 1 2.20 17.89 6.28
N SER A 2 2.46 16.88 7.11
CA SER A 2 1.42 16.24 7.93
C SER A 2 0.75 17.22 8.88
N THR A 3 -0.56 17.09 9.06
CA THR A 3 -1.31 17.79 10.11
C THR A 3 -1.58 16.90 11.32
N VAL A 4 -1.07 15.66 11.31
CA VAL A 4 -1.13 14.77 12.47
C VAL A 4 -0.20 15.31 13.55
N ASN A 5 -0.78 15.80 14.63
CA ASN A 5 -0.05 16.50 15.67
C ASN A 5 1.06 15.66 16.32
N GLY A 6 2.28 16.22 16.37
CA GLY A 6 3.43 15.64 17.09
C GLY A 6 4.07 14.42 16.42
N ARG A 7 3.65 14.05 15.20
CA ARG A 7 4.21 12.90 14.48
C ARG A 7 5.05 13.37 13.29
N THR A 8 6.34 13.10 13.32
CA THR A 8 7.32 13.58 12.31
C THR A 8 8.01 12.44 11.56
N ASN A 9 7.81 11.19 12.00
CA ASN A 9 8.45 10.05 11.38
C ASN A 9 7.73 9.65 10.08
N THR A 10 8.46 8.95 9.23
CA THR A 10 7.93 8.35 7.99
C THR A 10 7.82 6.83 8.17
N ALA A 11 6.85 6.21 7.49
CA ALA A 11 6.79 4.75 7.32
C ALA A 11 6.57 4.38 5.84
N LEU A 12 7.10 3.23 5.44
CA LEU A 12 6.74 2.56 4.20
C LEU A 12 5.54 1.64 4.45
N LEU A 13 4.46 1.88 3.73
CA LEU A 13 3.25 1.06 3.77
C LEU A 13 3.19 0.20 2.50
N VAL A 14 3.31 -1.11 2.65
CA VAL A 14 3.23 -2.09 1.57
C VAL A 14 1.86 -2.75 1.63
N VAL A 15 1.01 -2.43 0.64
CA VAL A 15 -0.42 -2.79 0.65
C VAL A 15 -0.69 -3.95 -0.30
N ASP A 16 -1.22 -5.04 0.24
CA ASP A 16 -1.84 -6.17 -0.47
C ASP A 16 -0.99 -6.81 -1.58
N VAL A 17 0.33 -6.89 -1.40
CA VAL A 17 1.21 -7.61 -2.35
C VAL A 17 1.18 -9.11 -2.06
N GLN A 18 -0.01 -9.67 -2.20
CA GLN A 18 -0.35 -11.07 -1.90
C GLN A 18 -0.44 -11.87 -3.20
N ASN A 19 -0.13 -13.17 -3.14
CA ASN A 19 -0.14 -14.06 -4.31
C ASN A 19 -1.46 -13.95 -5.10
N GLY A 20 -2.61 -14.01 -4.44
CA GLY A 20 -3.92 -13.94 -5.10
C GLY A 20 -4.35 -12.55 -5.56
N VAL A 21 -3.69 -11.48 -5.07
CA VAL A 21 -3.99 -10.10 -5.48
C VAL A 21 -3.18 -9.68 -6.70
N VAL A 22 -1.91 -10.05 -6.75
CA VAL A 22 -1.02 -9.63 -7.83
C VAL A 22 -0.82 -10.69 -8.91
N ASP A 23 -1.52 -11.82 -8.85
CA ASP A 23 -1.50 -12.83 -9.90
C ASP A 23 -2.04 -12.23 -11.21
N GLY A 24 -1.22 -12.28 -12.27
CA GLY A 24 -1.57 -11.66 -13.56
C GLY A 24 -1.67 -10.13 -13.57
N ALA A 25 -1.27 -9.44 -12.50
CA ALA A 25 -1.27 -7.98 -12.46
C ALA A 25 -0.27 -7.38 -13.47
N TYR A 26 -0.57 -6.17 -13.93
CA TYR A 26 0.25 -5.45 -14.91
C TYR A 26 1.68 -5.23 -14.39
N GLU A 27 2.68 -5.62 -15.20
CA GLU A 27 4.11 -5.54 -14.85
C GLU A 27 4.46 -6.13 -13.46
N ARG A 28 3.74 -7.15 -13.02
CA ARG A 28 3.84 -7.76 -11.67
C ARG A 28 5.28 -7.88 -11.19
N ASP A 29 6.16 -8.52 -11.99
CA ASP A 29 7.53 -8.82 -11.55
C ASP A 29 8.37 -7.56 -11.38
N ALA A 30 8.21 -6.59 -12.30
CA ALA A 30 8.91 -5.32 -12.21
C ALA A 30 8.45 -4.50 -11.01
N VAL A 31 7.14 -4.46 -10.73
CA VAL A 31 6.56 -3.75 -9.58
C VAL A 31 7.00 -4.40 -8.27
N VAL A 32 6.93 -5.72 -8.16
CA VAL A 32 7.38 -6.45 -6.96
C VAL A 32 8.87 -6.22 -6.69
N ALA A 33 9.72 -6.24 -7.74
CA ALA A 33 11.14 -5.94 -7.58
C ALA A 33 11.40 -4.50 -7.09
N ARG A 34 10.62 -3.51 -7.57
CA ARG A 34 10.71 -2.13 -7.09
C ARG A 34 10.27 -2.01 -5.62
N ILE A 35 9.20 -2.71 -5.24
CA ILE A 35 8.75 -2.76 -3.84
C ILE A 35 9.82 -3.40 -2.95
N ALA A 36 10.44 -4.49 -3.37
CA ALA A 36 11.55 -5.11 -2.63
C ALA A 36 12.70 -4.13 -2.41
N ALA A 37 13.10 -3.40 -3.45
CA ALA A 37 14.14 -2.37 -3.34
C ALA A 37 13.73 -1.21 -2.41
N LEU A 38 12.45 -0.82 -2.39
CA LEU A 38 11.94 0.17 -1.44
C LEU A 38 12.02 -0.34 0.00
N VAL A 39 11.64 -1.60 0.25
CA VAL A 39 11.73 -2.25 1.56
C VAL A 39 13.18 -2.28 2.05
N ASP A 40 14.13 -2.69 1.21
CA ASP A 40 15.54 -2.72 1.57
C ASP A 40 16.08 -1.32 1.90
N ARG A 41 15.68 -0.30 1.13
CA ARG A 41 16.05 1.10 1.40
C ARG A 41 15.43 1.63 2.69
N ALA A 42 14.16 1.30 2.96
CA ALA A 42 13.49 1.68 4.20
C ALA A 42 14.21 1.08 5.40
N ARG A 43 14.54 -0.21 5.35
CA ARG A 43 15.30 -0.91 6.40
C ARG A 43 16.68 -0.29 6.61
N ALA A 44 17.42 -0.03 5.53
CA ALA A 44 18.75 0.60 5.62
C ALA A 44 18.71 2.03 6.19
N ALA A 45 17.58 2.72 6.07
CA ALA A 45 17.35 4.05 6.60
C ALA A 45 16.60 4.05 7.95
N GLU A 46 16.40 2.88 8.57
CA GLU A 46 15.64 2.70 9.82
C GLU A 46 14.20 3.26 9.75
N VAL A 47 13.64 3.32 8.52
CA VAL A 47 12.24 3.69 8.30
C VAL A 47 11.36 2.46 8.52
N PRO A 48 10.36 2.51 9.42
CA PRO A 48 9.47 1.40 9.67
C PRO A 48 8.75 0.93 8.40
N VAL A 49 8.74 -0.38 8.18
CA VAL A 49 7.91 -1.03 7.16
C VAL A 49 6.67 -1.60 7.82
N VAL A 50 5.51 -1.28 7.26
CA VAL A 50 4.21 -1.80 7.70
C VAL A 50 3.58 -2.57 6.54
N TRP A 51 3.28 -3.83 6.79
CA TRP A 51 2.69 -4.76 5.83
C TRP A 51 1.18 -4.80 6.02
N VAL A 52 0.43 -4.50 4.97
CA VAL A 52 -1.03 -4.59 4.97
C VAL A 52 -1.45 -5.76 4.11
N GLN A 53 -2.34 -6.62 4.62
CA GLN A 53 -2.86 -7.78 3.91
C GLN A 53 -4.39 -7.77 3.95
N HIS A 54 -5.01 -7.88 2.78
CA HIS A 54 -6.44 -8.06 2.65
C HIS A 54 -6.84 -9.50 2.96
N ASN A 55 -8.00 -9.69 3.58
CA ASN A 55 -8.63 -10.99 3.71
C ASN A 55 -10.16 -10.86 3.59
N ASP A 56 -10.77 -11.84 2.94
CA ASP A 56 -12.21 -11.96 2.77
C ASP A 56 -12.59 -13.44 2.52
N SER A 57 -13.79 -13.69 2.00
CA SER A 57 -14.27 -15.04 1.68
C SER A 57 -13.53 -15.72 0.52
N GLU A 58 -12.91 -14.95 -0.37
CA GLU A 58 -12.16 -15.45 -1.53
C GLU A 58 -10.65 -15.48 -1.23
N LEU A 59 -10.16 -14.53 -0.47
CA LEU A 59 -8.77 -14.41 -0.05
C LEU A 59 -8.62 -14.79 1.43
N VAL A 60 -8.83 -16.09 1.70
CA VAL A 60 -8.91 -16.61 3.08
C VAL A 60 -7.56 -16.55 3.78
N LYS A 61 -7.53 -15.89 4.96
CA LYS A 61 -6.33 -15.76 5.79
C LYS A 61 -5.68 -17.12 6.07
N GLY A 62 -4.37 -17.21 5.81
CA GLY A 62 -3.57 -18.41 5.96
C GLY A 62 -3.52 -19.31 4.71
N ALA A 63 -4.34 -19.06 3.69
CA ALA A 63 -4.25 -19.75 2.41
C ALA A 63 -3.04 -19.27 1.59
N ALA A 64 -2.59 -20.06 0.62
CA ALA A 64 -1.47 -19.71 -0.26
C ALA A 64 -1.73 -18.42 -1.05
N ALA A 65 -2.96 -18.18 -1.49
CA ALA A 65 -3.35 -16.95 -2.18
C ALA A 65 -3.26 -15.72 -1.26
N TRP A 66 -3.56 -15.87 0.03
CA TRP A 66 -3.47 -14.79 1.01
C TRP A 66 -2.02 -14.42 1.37
N ALA A 67 -1.09 -15.38 1.28
CA ALA A 67 0.30 -15.11 1.63
C ALA A 67 0.90 -14.00 0.76
N LEU A 68 1.81 -13.21 1.34
CA LEU A 68 2.64 -12.28 0.56
C LEU A 68 3.42 -13.05 -0.50
N VAL A 69 3.72 -12.38 -1.61
CA VAL A 69 4.57 -12.97 -2.65
C VAL A 69 5.93 -13.38 -2.08
N PRO A 70 6.56 -14.48 -2.54
CA PRO A 70 7.77 -15.01 -1.94
C PRO A 70 8.98 -14.06 -2.02
N GLU A 71 8.94 -13.09 -2.91
CA GLU A 71 9.98 -12.07 -3.06
C GLU A 71 9.96 -11.02 -1.91
N LEU A 72 8.86 -10.95 -1.16
CA LEU A 72 8.65 -9.97 -0.08
C LEU A 72 8.49 -10.67 1.26
N VAL A 73 9.55 -10.71 2.02
CA VAL A 73 9.57 -11.37 3.34
C VAL A 73 9.64 -10.31 4.44
N PRO A 74 8.57 -10.16 5.25
CA PRO A 74 8.62 -9.30 6.43
C PRO A 74 9.71 -9.71 7.41
N ALA A 75 10.48 -8.75 7.91
CA ALA A 75 11.46 -8.97 8.96
C ALA A 75 10.78 -9.11 10.34
N GLU A 76 11.50 -9.69 11.29
CA GLU A 76 11.04 -9.76 12.68
C GLU A 76 10.81 -8.35 13.24
N GLY A 77 9.67 -8.15 13.91
CA GLY A 77 9.29 -6.87 14.48
C GLY A 77 8.63 -5.87 13.51
N GLU A 78 8.61 -6.13 12.21
CA GLU A 78 7.83 -5.34 11.27
C GLU A 78 6.32 -5.55 11.49
N ALA A 79 5.56 -4.46 11.54
CA ALA A 79 4.13 -4.52 11.80
C ALA A 79 3.36 -5.15 10.63
N ARG A 80 2.35 -5.94 10.96
CA ARG A 80 1.40 -6.52 10.00
C ARG A 80 -0.01 -6.11 10.39
N VAL A 81 -0.77 -5.63 9.42
CA VAL A 81 -2.14 -5.17 9.58
C VAL A 81 -3.03 -5.98 8.65
N ASP A 82 -4.00 -6.67 9.22
CA ASP A 82 -5.03 -7.39 8.45
C ASP A 82 -6.23 -6.47 8.24
N LYS A 83 -6.74 -6.40 7.01
CA LYS A 83 -7.91 -5.60 6.67
C LYS A 83 -8.95 -6.39 5.88
N GLN A 84 -10.20 -5.92 5.92
CA GLN A 84 -11.33 -6.46 5.16
C GLN A 84 -11.99 -5.42 4.25
N HIS A 85 -11.54 -4.16 4.31
CA HIS A 85 -12.04 -3.04 3.52
C HIS A 85 -10.97 -2.52 2.57
N GLY A 86 -11.35 -1.69 1.60
CA GLY A 86 -10.38 -1.09 0.66
C GLY A 86 -9.40 -0.15 1.36
N ASP A 87 -9.88 0.70 2.28
CA ASP A 87 -9.04 1.57 3.11
C ASP A 87 -8.35 0.75 4.21
N ALA A 88 -7.02 0.82 4.26
CA ALA A 88 -6.23 0.11 5.27
C ALA A 88 -6.46 0.61 6.71
N PHE A 89 -7.06 1.76 6.89
CA PHE A 89 -7.41 2.30 8.21
C PHE A 89 -8.77 1.83 8.71
N GLU A 90 -9.65 1.36 7.82
CA GLU A 90 -11.01 1.03 8.19
C GLU A 90 -11.10 -0.32 8.91
N GLY A 91 -11.54 -0.28 10.18
CA GLY A 91 -11.71 -1.48 11.01
C GLY A 91 -10.41 -2.19 11.35
N THR A 92 -9.27 -1.48 11.36
CA THR A 92 -7.94 -2.03 11.63
C THR A 92 -7.25 -1.28 12.77
N ASP A 93 -6.11 -1.80 13.19
CA ASP A 93 -5.20 -1.17 14.15
C ASP A 93 -4.10 -0.29 13.50
N LEU A 94 -4.18 -0.04 12.18
CA LEU A 94 -3.15 0.70 11.46
C LEU A 94 -2.86 2.08 12.08
N GLU A 95 -3.90 2.82 12.46
CA GLU A 95 -3.74 4.13 13.09
C GLU A 95 -2.96 4.04 14.41
N GLN A 96 -3.24 3.02 15.23
CA GLN A 96 -2.50 2.77 16.47
C GLN A 96 -1.04 2.40 16.17
N VAL A 97 -0.81 1.49 15.23
CA VAL A 97 0.53 1.04 14.79
C VAL A 97 1.39 2.22 14.36
N LEU A 98 0.82 3.16 13.60
CA LEU A 98 1.51 4.36 13.12
C LEU A 98 1.73 5.38 14.25
N ALA A 99 0.75 5.54 15.13
CA ALA A 99 0.84 6.45 16.27
C ALA A 99 1.97 6.07 17.24
N GLU A 100 2.06 4.78 17.58
CA GLU A 100 3.10 4.25 18.48
C GLU A 100 4.52 4.47 17.94
N ARG A 101 4.64 4.63 16.61
CA ARG A 101 5.91 4.90 15.92
C ARG A 101 6.14 6.38 15.60
N GLY A 102 5.24 7.26 16.04
CA GLY A 102 5.31 8.70 15.76
C GLY A 102 5.23 9.05 14.27
N VAL A 103 4.56 8.21 13.47
CA VAL A 103 4.48 8.37 12.01
C VAL A 103 3.44 9.41 11.64
N GLY A 104 3.83 10.43 10.89
CA GLY A 104 2.98 11.45 10.28
C GLY A 104 3.09 11.49 8.76
N ALA A 105 4.08 10.81 8.19
CA ALA A 105 4.26 10.71 6.74
C ALA A 105 4.25 9.24 6.28
N LEU A 106 3.60 8.98 5.14
CA LEU A 106 3.50 7.65 4.55
C LEU A 106 4.06 7.64 3.14
N VAL A 107 4.88 6.64 2.85
CA VAL A 107 5.27 6.24 1.50
C VAL A 107 4.49 4.98 1.18
N VAL A 108 3.63 5.00 0.16
CA VAL A 108 2.69 3.92 -0.15
C VAL A 108 3.05 3.23 -1.46
N ALA A 109 3.08 1.90 -1.44
CA ALA A 109 3.29 1.03 -2.57
C ALA A 109 2.42 -0.23 -2.45
N GLY A 110 2.17 -0.95 -3.55
CA GLY A 110 1.42 -2.23 -3.53
C GLY A 110 0.31 -2.35 -4.56
N ALA A 111 -0.82 -2.97 -4.18
CA ALA A 111 -1.95 -3.28 -5.05
C ALA A 111 -3.29 -3.15 -4.31
N GLU A 112 -4.42 -3.07 -5.02
CA GLU A 112 -4.49 -2.67 -6.44
C GLU A 112 -4.64 -1.15 -6.56
N THR A 113 -4.09 -0.59 -7.63
CA THR A 113 -4.06 0.86 -7.89
C THR A 113 -5.42 1.54 -7.72
N ASP A 114 -6.46 0.98 -8.33
CA ASP A 114 -7.82 1.53 -8.40
C ASP A 114 -8.74 1.06 -7.26
N ALA A 115 -8.22 0.25 -6.35
CA ALA A 115 -8.93 -0.30 -5.20
C ALA A 115 -8.26 0.07 -3.87
N CYS A 116 -7.48 -0.83 -3.30
CA CYS A 116 -6.91 -0.68 -1.96
C CYS A 116 -5.86 0.44 -1.88
N ILE A 117 -5.04 0.63 -2.91
CA ILE A 117 -4.11 1.77 -2.98
C ILE A 117 -4.88 3.08 -2.98
N ARG A 118 -5.85 3.24 -3.90
CA ARG A 118 -6.67 4.44 -3.99
C ARG A 118 -7.38 4.74 -2.67
N SER A 119 -8.04 3.75 -2.08
CA SER A 119 -8.78 3.93 -0.83
C SER A 119 -7.86 4.31 0.32
N THR A 120 -6.71 3.64 0.45
CA THR A 120 -5.77 3.87 1.54
C THR A 120 -5.07 5.23 1.45
N ILE A 121 -4.63 5.67 0.26
CA ILE A 121 -3.99 6.99 0.13
C ILE A 121 -4.97 8.13 0.43
N HIS A 122 -6.25 8.01 0.01
CA HIS A 122 -7.29 8.98 0.36
C HIS A 122 -7.65 8.90 1.85
N GLY A 123 -7.74 7.70 2.43
CA GLY A 123 -7.96 7.50 3.85
C GLY A 123 -6.85 8.12 4.72
N ALA A 124 -5.59 7.93 4.33
CA ALA A 124 -4.43 8.56 4.97
C ALA A 124 -4.49 10.09 4.86
N PHE A 125 -4.73 10.61 3.66
CA PHE A 125 -4.83 12.04 3.40
C PHE A 125 -5.94 12.70 4.25
N ALA A 126 -7.14 12.10 4.29
CA ALA A 126 -8.26 12.61 5.07
C ALA A 126 -7.99 12.64 6.58
N ARG A 127 -7.07 11.81 7.07
CA ARG A 127 -6.60 11.75 8.46
C ARG A 127 -5.44 12.70 8.75
N GLY A 128 -4.95 13.42 7.74
CA GLY A 128 -3.89 14.41 7.88
C GLY A 128 -2.47 13.88 7.70
N TYR A 129 -2.29 12.64 7.24
CA TYR A 129 -0.96 12.13 6.88
C TYR A 129 -0.40 12.82 5.65
N ASP A 130 0.90 13.10 5.67
CA ASP A 130 1.65 13.47 4.46
C ASP A 130 1.88 12.20 3.64
N THR A 131 1.15 12.04 2.54
CA THR A 131 1.06 10.76 1.84
C THR A 131 1.68 10.84 0.46
N THR A 132 2.75 10.07 0.25
CA THR A 132 3.43 9.91 -1.04
C THR A 132 3.08 8.56 -1.65
N LEU A 133 2.51 8.54 -2.85
CA LEU A 133 2.36 7.34 -3.67
C LEU A 133 3.61 7.14 -4.52
N VAL A 134 4.23 5.96 -4.47
CA VAL A 134 5.39 5.63 -5.32
C VAL A 134 4.88 5.24 -6.70
N GLY A 135 5.00 6.13 -7.67
CA GLY A 135 4.30 6.08 -8.96
C GLY A 135 4.62 4.90 -9.87
N ASP A 136 5.70 4.17 -9.63
CA ASP A 136 6.11 2.97 -10.36
C ASP A 136 6.16 1.71 -9.50
N ALA A 137 5.64 1.79 -8.26
CA ALA A 137 5.60 0.70 -7.30
C ALA A 137 4.17 0.34 -6.86
N HIS A 138 3.20 0.53 -7.75
CA HIS A 138 1.84 0.03 -7.58
C HIS A 138 1.30 -0.54 -8.89
N THR A 139 0.36 -1.48 -8.79
CA THR A 139 -0.22 -2.19 -9.94
C THR A 139 -1.66 -2.61 -9.69
N ALA A 140 -2.32 -3.11 -10.72
CA ALA A 140 -3.66 -3.69 -10.66
C ALA A 140 -3.82 -4.81 -11.69
N GLY A 141 -4.84 -5.64 -11.51
CA GLY A 141 -5.32 -6.59 -12.51
C GLY A 141 -6.07 -5.89 -13.66
N ASP A 142 -6.15 -6.56 -14.81
CA ASP A 142 -6.91 -6.07 -15.97
C ASP A 142 -8.42 -6.20 -15.71
N LYS A 143 -9.13 -5.09 -15.76
CA LYS A 143 -10.58 -4.97 -15.58
C LYS A 143 -11.29 -4.42 -16.82
N THR A 144 -10.61 -4.44 -17.99
CA THR A 144 -11.18 -3.92 -19.27
C THR A 144 -12.44 -4.67 -19.68
N ALA A 145 -12.53 -5.97 -19.37
CA ALA A 145 -13.73 -6.77 -19.62
C ALA A 145 -14.98 -6.25 -18.87
N TRP A 146 -14.79 -5.47 -17.80
CA TRP A 146 -15.87 -4.84 -17.03
C TRP A 146 -16.00 -3.33 -17.31
N GLY A 147 -15.33 -2.84 -18.36
CA GLY A 147 -15.43 -1.45 -18.80
C GLY A 147 -14.44 -0.48 -18.15
N ALA A 148 -13.45 -0.98 -17.40
CA ALA A 148 -12.37 -0.15 -16.90
C ALA A 148 -11.40 0.25 -18.02
N PRO A 149 -10.68 1.38 -17.89
CA PRO A 149 -9.55 1.68 -18.76
C PRO A 149 -8.44 0.63 -18.66
N PRO A 150 -7.54 0.50 -19.66
CA PRO A 150 -6.32 -0.29 -19.54
C PRO A 150 -5.50 0.07 -18.30
N VAL A 151 -4.83 -0.91 -17.71
CA VAL A 151 -4.16 -0.75 -16.40
C VAL A 151 -3.09 0.34 -16.41
N ASP A 152 -2.32 0.46 -17.49
CA ASP A 152 -1.33 1.53 -17.66
C ASP A 152 -1.97 2.92 -17.60
N GLN A 153 -3.17 3.09 -18.13
CA GLN A 153 -3.93 4.34 -18.05
C GLN A 153 -4.50 4.57 -16.65
N VAL A 154 -4.94 3.52 -15.95
CA VAL A 154 -5.38 3.60 -14.54
C VAL A 154 -4.21 4.05 -13.65
N ILE A 155 -3.03 3.48 -13.82
CA ILE A 155 -1.81 3.87 -13.10
C ILE A 155 -1.44 5.33 -13.43
N ALA A 156 -1.38 5.68 -14.72
CA ALA A 156 -1.03 7.03 -15.16
C ALA A 156 -2.02 8.08 -14.62
N HIS A 157 -3.33 7.78 -14.65
CA HIS A 157 -4.35 8.67 -14.11
C HIS A 157 -4.24 8.83 -12.60
N THR A 158 -4.02 7.72 -11.87
CA THR A 158 -3.83 7.76 -10.41
C THR A 158 -2.62 8.62 -10.04
N ASN A 159 -1.49 8.41 -10.72
CA ASN A 159 -0.29 9.21 -10.52
C ASN A 159 -0.50 10.69 -10.86
N LEU A 160 -1.28 10.98 -11.91
CA LEU A 160 -1.57 12.35 -12.33
C LEU A 160 -2.36 13.10 -11.26
N TYR A 161 -3.52 12.59 -10.85
CA TYR A 161 -4.35 13.33 -9.89
C TYR A 161 -3.70 13.37 -8.50
N TRP A 162 -2.93 12.33 -8.10
CA TRP A 162 -2.27 12.32 -6.81
C TRP A 162 -1.22 13.44 -6.65
N ARG A 163 -0.56 13.83 -7.74
CA ARG A 163 0.39 14.98 -7.74
C ARG A 163 -0.26 16.31 -7.36
N PHE A 164 -1.56 16.44 -7.53
CA PHE A 164 -2.30 17.66 -7.19
C PHE A 164 -2.94 17.61 -5.80
N GLN A 165 -2.78 16.49 -5.07
CA GLN A 165 -3.19 16.41 -3.67
C GLN A 165 -2.13 17.11 -2.83
N SER A 166 -2.52 18.18 -2.13
CA SER A 166 -1.68 18.83 -1.13
C SER A 166 -2.10 18.37 0.25
N ALA A 167 -1.15 18.17 1.14
CA ALA A 167 -1.47 17.95 2.54
C ALA A 167 -2.34 19.10 3.07
N PRO A 168 -3.33 18.80 3.93
CA PRO A 168 -4.21 19.81 4.48
C PRO A 168 -3.46 20.92 5.22
#